data_6b614348e8eca2c43d9bc6d8b195c3bd
#
_entry.id   6b614348e8eca2c43d9bc6d8b195c3bd
#
_cell.length_a   1.000
_cell.length_b   1.000
_cell.length_c   1.000
_cell.angle_alpha   90.00
_cell.angle_beta   90.00
_cell.angle_gamma   90.00
#
_symmetry.space_group_name_H-M   'P 1'
#
loop_
_entity.id
_entity.type
_entity.pdbx_description
1 polymer ?
#
loop_
_entity_poly.entity_id
_entity_poly.type
_entity_poly.pdbx_seq_one_letter_code
_entity_poly.pdbx_strand_id
1 'polypeptide(L)'
;NGSGTSTILGVAKAAAAAKAKGMGSKRSILFMLVSGEEKGLLGSKYYVNHPLFPLENAVANINVDMVGRIDQKYTGNPNYVYVIGADRLSTELHKINEAANDKYSNLILDYTYNDENDPNRFYYRSDHYNFAKKGIPAVFFFNGTHADYHMISDTVEKINFEKMEKIGRLIFHTVWELANRDKRIEVDVTAGE
;
A
#
# COMPACT_ATOMS: atom_id res chain seq x y z
N ASN A 1 3.92 -12.22 5.82
CA ASN A 1 2.76 -11.32 5.68
C ASN A 1 1.63 -11.95 4.87
N GLY A 2 0.81 -12.82 5.50
CA GLY A 2 -0.33 -13.48 4.84
C GLY A 2 -1.44 -12.50 4.45
N SER A 3 -1.75 -11.52 5.31
CA SER A 3 -2.84 -10.58 5.09
C SER A 3 -2.57 -9.63 3.91
N GLY A 4 -1.37 -9.07 3.81
CA GLY A 4 -0.99 -8.22 2.67
C GLY A 4 -0.99 -9.00 1.36
N THR A 5 -0.37 -10.17 1.33
CA THR A 5 -0.35 -11.07 0.16
C THR A 5 -1.76 -11.42 -0.31
N SER A 6 -2.65 -11.83 0.60
CA SER A 6 -4.03 -12.18 0.27
C SER A 6 -4.83 -10.97 -0.25
N THR A 7 -4.61 -9.78 0.33
CA THR A 7 -5.24 -8.54 -0.14
C THR A 7 -4.82 -8.21 -1.57
N ILE A 8 -3.53 -8.28 -1.89
CA ILE A 8 -3.02 -8.04 -3.25
C ILE A 8 -3.60 -9.04 -4.26
N LEU A 9 -3.71 -10.33 -3.91
CA LEU A 9 -4.35 -11.33 -4.75
C LEU A 9 -5.84 -11.03 -4.97
N GLY A 10 -6.55 -10.53 -3.95
CA GLY A 10 -7.94 -10.08 -4.06
C GLY A 10 -8.09 -8.89 -5.02
N VAL A 11 -7.22 -7.89 -4.92
CA VAL A 11 -7.20 -6.74 -5.82
C VAL A 11 -6.88 -7.17 -7.26
N ALA A 12 -5.92 -8.08 -7.46
CA ALA A 12 -5.60 -8.63 -8.77
C ALA A 12 -6.79 -9.37 -9.40
N LYS A 13 -7.50 -10.18 -8.61
CA LYS A 13 -8.72 -10.87 -9.04
C LYS A 13 -9.81 -9.87 -9.47
N ALA A 14 -10.01 -8.79 -8.72
CA ALA A 14 -10.98 -7.75 -9.05
C ALA A 14 -10.60 -7.03 -10.37
N ALA A 15 -9.33 -6.68 -10.55
CA ALA A 15 -8.83 -6.05 -11.78
C ALA A 15 -8.99 -6.99 -13.01
N ALA A 16 -8.68 -8.28 -12.85
CA ALA A 16 -8.88 -9.28 -13.89
C ALA A 16 -10.36 -9.45 -14.25
N ALA A 17 -11.25 -9.46 -13.27
CA ALA A 17 -12.69 -9.54 -13.48
C ALA A 17 -13.24 -8.31 -14.22
N ALA A 18 -12.76 -7.11 -13.91
CA ALA A 18 -13.10 -5.89 -14.62
C ALA A 18 -12.65 -5.96 -16.08
N LYS A 19 -11.42 -6.41 -16.32
CA LYS A 19 -10.89 -6.60 -17.70
C LYS A 19 -11.71 -7.59 -18.49
N ALA A 20 -12.11 -8.72 -17.90
CA ALA A 20 -12.95 -9.73 -18.56
C ALA A 20 -14.33 -9.19 -18.99
N LYS A 21 -14.82 -8.13 -18.34
CA LYS A 21 -16.06 -7.42 -18.65
C LYS A 21 -15.85 -6.24 -19.61
N GLY A 22 -14.68 -6.12 -20.25
CA GLY A 22 -14.37 -5.00 -21.15
C GLY A 22 -14.02 -3.68 -20.44
N MET A 23 -13.91 -3.69 -19.12
CA MET A 23 -13.56 -2.53 -18.29
C MET A 23 -12.10 -2.62 -17.83
N GLY A 24 -11.17 -2.86 -18.73
CA GLY A 24 -9.74 -2.91 -18.41
C GLY A 24 -9.17 -1.54 -18.06
N SER A 25 -8.08 -1.52 -17.32
CA SER A 25 -7.34 -0.28 -17.02
C SER A 25 -6.58 0.23 -18.26
N LYS A 26 -6.44 1.57 -18.39
CA LYS A 26 -5.65 2.22 -19.45
C LYS A 26 -4.16 1.94 -19.31
N ARG A 27 -3.65 1.90 -18.06
CA ARG A 27 -2.25 1.56 -17.75
C ARG A 27 -2.16 0.13 -17.23
N SER A 28 -1.02 -0.49 -17.44
CA SER A 28 -0.72 -1.80 -16.85
C SER A 28 -0.63 -1.70 -15.32
N ILE A 29 -1.11 -2.72 -14.64
CA ILE A 29 -0.97 -2.88 -13.20
C ILE A 29 -0.08 -4.10 -12.97
N LEU A 30 1.04 -3.91 -12.28
CA LEU A 30 1.94 -4.99 -11.90
C LEU A 30 1.64 -5.41 -10.46
N PHE A 31 1.18 -6.64 -10.27
CA PHE A 31 1.03 -7.25 -8.95
C PHE A 31 2.32 -7.99 -8.61
N MET A 32 2.94 -7.60 -7.52
CA MET A 32 4.26 -8.10 -7.15
C MET A 32 4.26 -8.62 -5.71
N LEU A 33 4.65 -9.87 -5.54
CA LEU A 33 4.91 -10.47 -4.24
C LEU A 33 6.42 -10.66 -4.13
N VAL A 34 7.03 -9.95 -3.21
CA VAL A 34 8.49 -9.96 -3.00
C VAL A 34 8.87 -10.77 -1.77
N SER A 35 10.09 -11.27 -1.73
CA SER A 35 10.60 -12.06 -0.62
C SER A 35 11.76 -11.38 0.09
N GLY A 36 12.05 -11.84 1.31
CA GLY A 36 13.20 -11.36 2.08
C GLY A 36 13.06 -9.93 2.61
N GLU A 37 11.84 -9.48 2.88
CA GLU A 37 11.55 -8.18 3.49
C GLU A 37 12.27 -8.07 4.84
N GLU A 38 12.10 -9.04 5.72
CA GLU A 38 12.68 -9.15 7.08
C GLU A 38 14.23 -9.23 7.08
N LYS A 39 14.84 -9.43 5.93
CA LYS A 39 16.30 -9.50 5.76
C LYS A 39 16.88 -8.25 5.09
N GLY A 40 16.14 -7.14 5.11
CA GLY A 40 16.54 -5.85 4.57
C GLY A 40 15.96 -5.56 3.20
N LEU A 41 14.66 -5.85 3.01
CA LEU A 41 13.88 -5.50 1.82
C LEU A 41 14.50 -6.08 0.52
N LEU A 42 14.98 -7.33 0.59
CA LEU A 42 15.84 -7.89 -0.48
C LEU A 42 15.11 -7.98 -1.82
N GLY A 43 13.85 -8.43 -1.81
CA GLY A 43 13.08 -8.63 -3.04
C GLY A 43 12.77 -7.33 -3.76
N SER A 44 12.28 -6.33 -3.07
CA SER A 44 12.03 -5.01 -3.65
C SER A 44 13.33 -4.30 -4.06
N LYS A 45 14.40 -4.43 -3.26
CA LYS A 45 15.73 -3.93 -3.62
C LYS A 45 16.27 -4.56 -4.89
N TYR A 46 16.09 -5.88 -5.03
CA TYR A 46 16.50 -6.58 -6.25
C TYR A 46 15.69 -6.04 -7.45
N TYR A 47 14.37 -5.95 -7.33
CA TYR A 47 13.50 -5.49 -8.40
C TYR A 47 13.88 -4.08 -8.89
N VAL A 48 14.05 -3.11 -8.00
CA VAL A 48 14.37 -1.73 -8.42
C VAL A 48 15.76 -1.58 -9.04
N ASN A 49 16.65 -2.56 -8.87
CA ASN A 49 17.96 -2.60 -9.52
C ASN A 49 18.00 -3.48 -10.78
N HIS A 50 17.00 -4.37 -10.94
CA HIS A 50 16.86 -5.27 -12.09
C HIS A 50 15.39 -5.32 -12.51
N PRO A 51 14.78 -4.19 -12.90
CA PRO A 51 13.37 -4.13 -13.17
C PRO A 51 12.98 -4.86 -14.46
N LEU A 52 11.83 -5.55 -14.45
CA LEU A 52 11.27 -6.17 -15.65
C LEU A 52 10.74 -5.14 -16.66
N PHE A 53 10.37 -3.97 -16.17
CA PHE A 53 9.92 -2.82 -16.96
C PHE A 53 10.68 -1.58 -16.51
N PRO A 54 11.00 -0.64 -17.43
CA PRO A 54 11.73 0.58 -17.08
C PRO A 54 11.08 1.32 -15.91
N LEU A 55 11.85 1.61 -14.84
CA LEU A 55 11.32 2.24 -13.62
C LEU A 55 10.74 3.64 -13.88
N GLU A 56 11.26 4.35 -14.87
CA GLU A 56 10.74 5.65 -15.30
C GLU A 56 9.28 5.58 -15.78
N ASN A 57 8.80 4.40 -16.16
CA ASN A 57 7.40 4.17 -16.53
C ASN A 57 6.51 3.86 -15.32
N ALA A 58 7.08 3.60 -14.15
CA ALA A 58 6.29 3.38 -12.94
C ALA A 58 5.64 4.69 -12.47
N VAL A 59 4.33 4.68 -12.31
CA VAL A 59 3.55 5.86 -11.88
C VAL A 59 3.56 5.98 -10.36
N ALA A 60 3.30 4.89 -9.68
CA ALA A 60 3.30 4.79 -8.22
C ALA A 60 3.55 3.35 -7.76
N ASN A 61 4.00 3.21 -6.52
CA ASN A 61 4.04 1.95 -5.79
C ASN A 61 2.98 1.97 -4.68
N ILE A 62 2.17 0.94 -4.61
CA ILE A 62 1.15 0.75 -3.57
C ILE A 62 1.54 -0.48 -2.76
N ASN A 63 2.10 -0.24 -1.58
CA ASN A 63 2.58 -1.28 -0.68
C ASN A 63 1.50 -1.68 0.34
N VAL A 64 1.36 -2.96 0.57
CA VAL A 64 0.35 -3.53 1.47
C VAL A 64 1.01 -4.52 2.40
N ASP A 65 1.14 -4.15 3.65
CA ASP A 65 1.80 -4.98 4.64
C ASP A 65 1.03 -4.94 5.97
N MET A 66 0.77 -6.13 6.55
CA MET A 66 0.12 -6.29 7.84
C MET A 66 -1.25 -5.59 7.93
N VAL A 67 -2.18 -5.91 7.03
CA VAL A 67 -3.51 -5.25 6.96
C VAL A 67 -4.66 -6.07 7.58
N GLY A 68 -4.35 -7.18 8.25
CA GLY A 68 -5.35 -8.13 8.78
C GLY A 68 -5.60 -8.05 10.28
N ARG A 69 -4.84 -7.27 11.03
CA ARG A 69 -4.94 -7.21 12.50
C ARG A 69 -5.35 -5.80 12.96
N ILE A 70 -5.48 -5.62 14.27
CA ILE A 70 -5.92 -4.37 14.89
C ILE A 70 -4.85 -3.91 15.87
N ASP A 71 -4.39 -2.67 15.73
CA ASP A 71 -3.50 -2.00 16.66
C ASP A 71 -4.22 -1.73 18.00
N GLN A 72 -3.48 -1.74 19.08
CA GLN A 72 -4.01 -1.47 20.42
C GLN A 72 -4.72 -0.10 20.51
N LYS A 73 -4.23 0.91 19.81
CA LYS A 73 -4.85 2.24 19.69
C LYS A 73 -6.30 2.17 19.20
N TYR A 74 -6.61 1.18 18.39
CA TYR A 74 -7.91 1.01 17.73
C TYR A 74 -8.73 -0.16 18.29
N THR A 75 -8.42 -0.63 19.50
CA THR A 75 -9.23 -1.67 20.17
C THR A 75 -10.69 -1.21 20.22
N GLY A 76 -11.61 -2.01 19.67
CA GLY A 76 -13.03 -1.70 19.59
C GLY A 76 -13.47 -0.91 18.33
N ASN A 77 -12.54 -0.36 17.54
CA ASN A 77 -12.89 0.28 16.26
C ASN A 77 -11.94 -0.20 15.13
N PRO A 78 -12.27 -1.27 14.40
CA PRO A 78 -11.41 -1.81 13.36
C PRO A 78 -11.40 -0.97 12.06
N ASN A 79 -12.24 0.07 11.93
CA ASN A 79 -12.41 0.84 10.70
C ASN A 79 -11.32 1.91 10.51
N TYR A 80 -10.06 1.51 10.47
CA TYR A 80 -8.93 2.39 10.23
C TYR A 80 -7.86 1.72 9.38
N VAL A 81 -6.95 2.52 8.84
CA VAL A 81 -5.68 2.09 8.24
C VAL A 81 -4.65 3.20 8.41
N TYR A 82 -3.41 2.84 8.75
CA TYR A 82 -2.30 3.78 8.68
C TYR A 82 -1.90 3.97 7.22
N VAL A 83 -1.72 5.22 6.83
CA VAL A 83 -1.30 5.62 5.48
C VAL A 83 0.03 6.34 5.59
N ILE A 84 1.06 5.76 5.01
CA ILE A 84 2.44 6.20 5.17
C ILE A 84 3.04 6.48 3.79
N GLY A 85 3.63 7.66 3.61
CA GLY A 85 4.39 8.03 2.42
C GLY A 85 3.59 8.59 1.25
N ALA A 86 2.25 8.61 1.31
CA ALA A 86 1.42 9.03 0.17
C ALA A 86 1.72 10.45 -0.34
N ASP A 87 2.10 11.36 0.55
CA ASP A 87 2.41 12.77 0.29
C ASP A 87 3.92 13.09 0.22
N ARG A 88 4.79 12.10 0.47
CA ARG A 88 6.24 12.30 0.56
C ARG A 88 6.89 12.70 -0.77
N LEU A 89 6.33 12.27 -1.89
CA LEU A 89 6.82 12.57 -3.22
C LEU A 89 5.74 13.16 -4.15
N SER A 90 4.45 12.98 -3.81
CA SER A 90 3.35 13.42 -4.66
C SER A 90 2.13 13.83 -3.84
N THR A 91 1.76 15.10 -3.89
CA THR A 91 0.52 15.57 -3.27
C THR A 91 -0.73 15.01 -3.97
N GLU A 92 -0.62 14.65 -5.26
CA GLU A 92 -1.72 14.04 -5.99
C GLU A 92 -2.00 12.61 -5.53
N LEU A 93 -0.97 11.80 -5.23
CA LEU A 93 -1.17 10.44 -4.72
C LEU A 93 -1.97 10.46 -3.41
N HIS A 94 -1.62 11.37 -2.50
CA HIS A 94 -2.33 11.58 -1.25
C HIS A 94 -3.81 11.90 -1.48
N LYS A 95 -4.11 12.92 -2.32
CA LYS A 95 -5.48 13.34 -2.65
C LYS A 95 -6.30 12.23 -3.31
N ILE A 96 -5.69 11.44 -4.19
CA ILE A 96 -6.34 10.30 -4.84
C ILE A 96 -6.72 9.26 -3.79
N ASN A 97 -5.83 8.97 -2.84
CA ASN A 97 -6.10 8.01 -1.78
C ASN A 97 -7.23 8.49 -0.85
N GLU A 98 -7.24 9.76 -0.45
CA GLU A 98 -8.32 10.34 0.34
C GLU A 98 -9.66 10.29 -0.39
N ALA A 99 -9.70 10.73 -1.65
CA ALA A 99 -10.93 10.70 -2.46
C ALA A 99 -11.46 9.28 -2.67
N ALA A 100 -10.57 8.30 -2.86
CA ALA A 100 -10.95 6.89 -2.94
C ALA A 100 -11.54 6.38 -1.61
N ASN A 101 -10.96 6.78 -0.48
CA ASN A 101 -11.47 6.43 0.84
C ASN A 101 -12.86 7.02 1.09
N ASP A 102 -13.02 8.31 0.87
CA ASP A 102 -14.28 9.04 1.10
C ASP A 102 -15.43 8.46 0.29
N LYS A 103 -15.14 8.03 -0.92
CA LYS A 103 -16.17 7.52 -1.84
C LYS A 103 -16.49 6.05 -1.63
N TYR A 104 -15.52 5.23 -1.24
CA TYR A 104 -15.67 3.77 -1.38
C TYR A 104 -15.45 2.98 -0.09
N SER A 105 -14.77 3.52 0.92
CA SER A 105 -14.36 2.72 2.09
C SER A 105 -14.70 3.36 3.43
N ASN A 106 -14.65 4.67 3.55
CA ASN A 106 -14.93 5.43 4.77
C ASN A 106 -14.15 4.92 6.00
N LEU A 107 -12.86 4.58 5.80
CA LEU A 107 -11.96 4.25 6.88
C LEU A 107 -11.42 5.52 7.54
N ILE A 108 -11.02 5.44 8.79
CA ILE A 108 -10.16 6.43 9.41
C ILE A 108 -8.76 6.26 8.77
N LEU A 109 -8.32 7.25 7.99
CA LEU A 109 -6.96 7.30 7.50
C LEU A 109 -6.09 7.92 8.60
N ASP A 110 -5.20 7.13 9.16
CA ASP A 110 -4.32 7.57 10.24
C ASP A 110 -2.91 7.82 9.69
N TYR A 111 -2.44 9.05 9.83
CA TYR A 111 -1.14 9.51 9.35
C TYR A 111 -0.08 9.59 10.45
N THR A 112 -0.32 9.04 11.64
CA THR A 112 0.61 9.10 12.79
C THR A 112 2.02 8.65 12.40
N TYR A 113 2.14 7.57 11.63
CA TYR A 113 3.44 7.03 11.20
C TYR A 113 3.98 7.64 9.90
N ASN A 114 3.26 8.63 9.35
CA ASN A 114 3.74 9.42 8.22
C ASN A 114 4.60 10.62 8.64
N ASP A 115 4.64 10.94 9.92
CA ASP A 115 5.49 11.99 10.46
C ASP A 115 6.98 11.68 10.16
N GLU A 116 7.74 12.68 9.73
CA GLU A 116 9.17 12.54 9.45
C GLU A 116 9.98 12.17 10.70
N ASN A 117 9.48 12.59 11.85
CA ASN A 117 10.07 12.32 13.16
C ASN A 117 9.48 11.06 13.82
N ASP A 118 8.74 10.21 13.09
CA ASP A 118 8.23 8.96 13.65
C ASP A 118 9.37 8.15 14.29
N PRO A 119 9.34 7.93 15.61
CA PRO A 119 10.40 7.19 16.29
C PRO A 119 10.52 5.74 15.83
N ASN A 120 9.43 5.17 15.30
CA ASN A 120 9.43 3.81 14.77
C ASN A 120 10.01 3.74 13.36
N ARG A 121 10.08 4.87 12.66
CA ARG A 121 10.60 4.99 11.29
C ARG A 121 9.92 4.05 10.30
N PHE A 122 8.62 3.83 10.41
CA PHE A 122 7.88 2.87 9.58
C PHE A 122 7.96 3.18 8.08
N TYR A 123 8.09 4.45 7.69
CA TYR A 123 8.30 4.82 6.29
C TYR A 123 9.51 4.11 5.65
N TYR A 124 10.52 3.76 6.42
CA TYR A 124 11.76 3.14 5.93
C TYR A 124 11.77 1.61 6.07
N ARG A 125 10.70 1.01 6.60
CA ARG A 125 10.72 -0.38 7.09
C ARG A 125 9.92 -1.36 6.25
N SER A 126 9.37 -0.97 5.10
CA SER A 126 8.71 -1.91 4.20
C SER A 126 9.09 -1.65 2.73
N ASP A 127 8.66 -2.49 1.83
CA ASP A 127 9.16 -2.62 0.45
C ASP A 127 8.94 -1.37 -0.42
N HIS A 128 7.96 -0.50 -0.10
CA HIS A 128 7.72 0.77 -0.79
C HIS A 128 8.94 1.69 -0.78
N TYR A 129 9.76 1.61 0.27
CA TYR A 129 10.89 2.52 0.44
C TYR A 129 11.93 2.38 -0.68
N ASN A 130 12.15 1.17 -1.19
CA ASN A 130 13.08 0.97 -2.31
C ASN A 130 12.60 1.66 -3.60
N PHE A 131 11.29 1.77 -3.81
CA PHE A 131 10.69 2.54 -4.91
C PHE A 131 10.78 4.04 -4.65
N ALA A 132 10.43 4.49 -3.44
CA ALA A 132 10.50 5.89 -3.05
C ALA A 132 11.93 6.46 -3.22
N LYS A 133 12.96 5.70 -2.85
CA LYS A 133 14.37 6.07 -3.09
C LYS A 133 14.74 6.26 -4.57
N LYS A 134 13.97 5.68 -5.48
CA LYS A 134 14.13 5.87 -6.93
C LYS A 134 13.24 6.99 -7.48
N GLY A 135 12.62 7.80 -6.61
CA GLY A 135 11.74 8.90 -6.98
C GLY A 135 10.35 8.46 -7.45
N ILE A 136 9.93 7.23 -7.16
CA ILE A 136 8.59 6.74 -7.51
C ILE A 136 7.66 7.03 -6.33
N PRO A 137 6.58 7.81 -6.52
CA PRO A 137 5.58 8.05 -5.48
C PRO A 137 5.09 6.72 -4.89
N ALA A 138 5.04 6.65 -3.57
CA ALA A 138 4.70 5.40 -2.90
C ALA A 138 3.79 5.63 -1.71
N VAL A 139 2.84 4.72 -1.50
CA VAL A 139 2.01 4.67 -0.30
C VAL A 139 2.11 3.29 0.34
N PHE A 140 2.19 3.27 1.64
CA PHE A 140 2.22 2.08 2.46
C PHE A 140 0.97 2.01 3.35
N PHE A 141 0.13 0.99 3.12
CA PHE A 141 -1.02 0.66 3.93
C PHE A 141 -0.62 -0.35 5.01
N PHE A 142 -0.86 0.03 6.27
CA PHE A 142 -0.41 -0.69 7.43
C PHE A 142 -1.47 -0.66 8.54
N ASN A 143 -1.52 -1.66 9.39
CA ASN A 143 -2.46 -1.69 10.52
C ASN A 143 -1.81 -1.50 11.89
N GLY A 144 -0.53 -1.20 11.94
CA GLY A 144 0.21 -1.15 13.21
C GLY A 144 0.65 -2.52 13.68
N THR A 145 1.26 -2.53 14.85
CA THR A 145 1.71 -3.76 15.51
C THR A 145 0.64 -4.28 16.48
N HIS A 146 0.70 -5.58 16.77
CA HIS A 146 -0.22 -6.26 17.68
C HIS A 146 0.53 -7.26 18.56
N ALA A 147 -0.11 -7.77 19.61
CA ALA A 147 0.54 -8.63 20.60
C ALA A 147 1.17 -9.93 20.02
N ASP A 148 0.67 -10.39 18.88
CA ASP A 148 1.20 -11.58 18.21
C ASP A 148 2.23 -11.26 17.10
N TYR A 149 2.66 -10.00 16.97
CA TYR A 149 3.62 -9.59 15.94
C TYR A 149 4.92 -10.41 16.03
N HIS A 150 5.30 -11.08 14.93
CA HIS A 150 6.42 -12.00 14.83
C HIS A 150 6.35 -13.21 15.79
N MET A 151 5.16 -13.57 16.29
CA MET A 151 4.96 -14.69 17.19
C MET A 151 4.28 -15.85 16.47
N ILE A 152 4.53 -17.09 16.96
CA ILE A 152 3.85 -18.29 16.46
C ILE A 152 2.34 -18.29 16.75
N SER A 153 1.90 -17.42 17.64
CA SER A 153 0.50 -17.20 17.98
C SER A 153 -0.25 -16.31 16.98
N ASP A 154 0.42 -15.76 15.95
CA ASP A 154 -0.23 -15.00 14.88
C ASP A 154 -0.86 -15.95 13.86
N THR A 155 -2.06 -16.41 14.19
CA THR A 155 -2.79 -17.41 13.42
C THR A 155 -3.91 -16.77 12.56
N VAL A 156 -4.38 -17.53 11.57
CA VAL A 156 -5.37 -17.06 10.59
C VAL A 156 -6.73 -16.75 11.23
N GLU A 157 -7.08 -17.42 12.32
CA GLU A 157 -8.34 -17.22 13.06
C GLU A 157 -8.42 -15.83 13.70
N LYS A 158 -7.27 -15.17 13.89
CA LYS A 158 -7.18 -13.81 14.47
C LYS A 158 -7.29 -12.70 13.44
N ILE A 159 -7.36 -13.06 12.17
CA ILE A 159 -7.48 -12.08 11.07
C ILE A 159 -8.88 -11.48 11.03
N ASN A 160 -8.96 -10.17 10.94
CA ASN A 160 -10.19 -9.45 10.68
C ASN A 160 -10.40 -9.31 9.15
N PHE A 161 -11.08 -10.30 8.57
CA PHE A 161 -11.32 -10.35 7.12
C PHE A 161 -12.22 -9.22 6.62
N GLU A 162 -13.18 -8.75 7.43
CA GLU A 162 -14.04 -7.64 7.08
C GLU A 162 -13.24 -6.34 6.92
N LYS A 163 -12.31 -6.09 7.85
CA LYS A 163 -11.37 -4.98 7.75
C LYS A 163 -10.49 -5.08 6.51
N MET A 164 -9.93 -6.28 6.25
CA MET A 164 -9.12 -6.51 5.05
C MET A 164 -9.88 -6.22 3.77
N GLU A 165 -11.16 -6.57 3.69
CA GLU A 165 -12.02 -6.30 2.54
C GLU A 165 -12.15 -4.79 2.31
N LYS A 166 -12.43 -4.01 3.36
CA LYS A 166 -12.55 -2.55 3.27
C LYS A 166 -11.24 -1.89 2.82
N ILE A 167 -10.11 -2.34 3.37
CA ILE A 167 -8.78 -1.85 2.96
C ILE A 167 -8.49 -2.27 1.51
N GLY A 168 -8.79 -3.50 1.12
CA GLY A 168 -8.66 -3.97 -0.25
C GLY A 168 -9.49 -3.16 -1.25
N ARG A 169 -10.67 -2.70 -0.85
CA ARG A 169 -11.52 -1.81 -1.64
C ARG A 169 -10.88 -0.43 -1.82
N LEU A 170 -10.36 0.16 -0.76
CA LEU A 170 -9.59 1.41 -0.83
C LEU A 170 -8.41 1.27 -1.80
N ILE A 171 -7.60 0.23 -1.63
CA ILE A 171 -6.44 -0.05 -2.48
C ILE A 171 -6.87 -0.20 -3.95
N PHE A 172 -7.92 -1.00 -4.21
CA PHE A 172 -8.43 -1.20 -5.57
C PHE A 172 -8.79 0.13 -6.23
N HIS A 173 -9.54 0.99 -5.55
CA HIS A 173 -9.99 2.25 -6.14
C HIS A 173 -8.86 3.27 -6.28
N THR A 174 -7.90 3.31 -5.36
CA THR A 174 -6.68 4.12 -5.52
C THR A 174 -5.87 3.67 -6.74
N VAL A 175 -5.62 2.37 -6.88
CA VAL A 175 -4.92 1.79 -8.04
C VAL A 175 -5.70 2.03 -9.32
N TRP A 176 -7.03 1.87 -9.28
CA TRP A 176 -7.91 2.04 -10.44
C TRP A 176 -7.90 3.46 -10.97
N GLU A 177 -7.94 4.46 -10.08
CA GLU A 177 -7.82 5.87 -10.45
C GLU A 177 -6.46 6.16 -11.09
N LEU A 178 -5.36 5.74 -10.46
CA LEU A 178 -4.00 5.91 -11.00
C LEU A 178 -3.83 5.24 -12.37
N ALA A 179 -4.48 4.09 -12.58
CA ALA A 179 -4.36 3.33 -13.81
C ALA A 179 -5.25 3.86 -14.96
N ASN A 180 -6.27 4.67 -14.67
CA ASN A 180 -7.25 5.13 -15.68
C ASN A 180 -7.22 6.64 -15.96
N ARG A 181 -6.64 7.45 -15.08
CA ARG A 181 -6.56 8.90 -15.31
C ARG A 181 -5.70 9.23 -16.54
N ASP A 182 -5.98 10.36 -17.19
CA ASP A 182 -5.30 10.72 -18.44
C ASP A 182 -3.84 11.10 -18.20
N LYS A 183 -3.58 11.94 -17.20
CA LYS A 183 -2.22 12.37 -16.86
C LYS A 183 -1.61 11.50 -15.77
N ARG A 184 -0.31 11.26 -15.86
CA ARG A 184 0.50 10.70 -14.77
C ARG A 184 0.47 11.68 -13.59
N ILE A 185 0.52 11.15 -12.36
CA ILE A 185 0.74 12.00 -11.17
C ILE A 185 2.15 12.60 -11.22
N GLU A 186 2.27 13.79 -10.67
CA GLU A 186 3.56 14.50 -10.61
C GLU A 186 4.33 14.17 -9.33
N VAL A 187 5.65 14.20 -9.41
CA VAL A 187 6.54 14.23 -8.25
C VAL A 187 6.74 15.73 -7.95
N ASP A 188 5.93 16.25 -7.06
CA ASP A 188 5.85 17.69 -6.74
C ASP A 188 6.38 18.01 -5.34
N VAL A 189 6.82 16.99 -4.61
CA VAL A 189 7.49 17.12 -3.30
C VAL A 189 8.92 16.62 -3.44
N THR A 190 9.89 17.48 -3.16
CA THR A 190 11.30 17.08 -3.06
C THR A 190 11.50 16.41 -1.69
N ALA A 191 12.04 15.20 -1.71
CA ALA A 191 12.50 14.59 -0.46
C ALA A 191 13.50 15.56 0.19
N GLY A 192 13.19 16.00 1.42
CA GLY A 192 14.15 16.77 2.21
C GLY A 192 15.46 15.96 2.35
N GLU A 193 16.58 16.60 2.14
CA GLU A 193 17.92 16.03 2.29
C GLU A 193 18.18 15.57 3.73
#